data_c7417ea3b1e5237f60406a7d89189888
#
_entry.id   c7417ea3b1e5237f60406a7d89189888
#
_cell.length_a   1.000
_cell.length_b   1.000
_cell.length_c   1.000
_cell.angle_alpha   90.00
_cell.angle_beta   90.00
_cell.angle_gamma   90.00
#
_symmetry.space_group_name_H-M   'P 1'
#
loop_
_entity.id
_entity.type
_entity.pdbx_description
1 polymer ?
#
loop_
_entity_poly.entity_id
_entity_poly.type
_entity_poly.pdbx_seq_one_letter_code
_entity_poly.pdbx_strand_id
1 'polypeptide(L)'
;VSSVRALQIFLKKSARTNRLPDFVVVEGPLAGVHLGFGMDWAQYDLATIVADVLQYLKNEQLNIPVIPAGGIFTGSDATGFLENGAAAVQVATRFTVARECGLPADVQQHYFTANKDDIEVNEISPTGYPMRMIKSSPAIGDGIRPNCEAYGYLLDANGKCAYVTAYNREVLAHPEARKISVKDKTCLCTHMRNFDLWTCGQLTYRLKDTTHRLADGSYQVLSAEHVFKDYQFSTDNKIALPAPQEA
;
A
#
# COMPACT_ATOMS: atom_id res chain seq x y z
N VAL A 1 -10.42 0.03 -5.48
CA VAL A 1 -10.53 1.00 -6.60
C VAL A 1 -9.95 2.35 -6.19
N SER A 2 -9.45 3.12 -7.16
CA SER A 2 -8.86 4.45 -6.93
C SER A 2 -9.68 5.59 -7.58
N SER A 3 -10.83 5.29 -8.13
CA SER A 3 -11.72 6.28 -8.76
C SER A 3 -13.11 5.71 -9.04
N VAL A 4 -14.08 6.62 -9.26
CA VAL A 4 -15.43 6.25 -9.73
C VAL A 4 -15.35 5.48 -11.05
N ARG A 5 -14.49 5.89 -11.98
CA ARG A 5 -14.32 5.20 -13.26
C ARG A 5 -13.85 3.75 -13.08
N ALA A 6 -12.91 3.51 -12.17
CA ALA A 6 -12.44 2.16 -11.86
C ALA A 6 -13.57 1.30 -11.29
N LEU A 7 -14.40 1.86 -10.41
CA LEU A 7 -15.60 1.19 -9.88
C LEU A 7 -16.60 0.86 -10.97
N GLN A 8 -16.92 1.80 -11.85
CA GLN A 8 -17.83 1.58 -12.98
C GLN A 8 -17.38 0.43 -13.88
N ILE A 9 -16.08 0.38 -14.22
CA ILE A 9 -15.52 -0.71 -15.03
C ILE A 9 -15.65 -2.04 -14.31
N PHE A 10 -15.36 -2.08 -13.01
CA PHE A 10 -15.49 -3.27 -12.18
C PHE A 10 -16.95 -3.75 -12.14
N LEU A 11 -17.91 -2.87 -11.81
CA LEU A 11 -19.34 -3.20 -11.73
C LEU A 11 -19.88 -3.70 -13.07
N LYS A 12 -19.49 -3.07 -14.19
CA LYS A 12 -19.86 -3.53 -15.52
C LYS A 12 -19.35 -4.94 -15.83
N LYS A 13 -18.16 -5.30 -15.35
CA LYS A 13 -17.62 -6.66 -15.52
C LYS A 13 -18.33 -7.65 -14.58
N SER A 14 -18.58 -7.25 -13.34
CA SER A 14 -19.25 -8.05 -12.32
C SER A 14 -20.70 -8.38 -12.70
N ALA A 15 -21.41 -7.42 -13.32
CA ALA A 15 -22.78 -7.62 -13.81
C ALA A 15 -22.91 -8.81 -14.81
N ARG A 16 -21.85 -9.15 -15.54
CA ARG A 16 -21.84 -10.30 -16.45
C ARG A 16 -21.94 -11.65 -15.72
N THR A 17 -21.58 -11.68 -14.45
CA THR A 17 -21.67 -12.86 -13.57
C THR A 17 -22.87 -12.79 -12.64
N ASN A 18 -23.73 -11.78 -12.81
CA ASN A 18 -24.89 -11.48 -11.96
C ASN A 18 -24.51 -11.38 -10.47
N ARG A 19 -23.35 -10.80 -10.16
CA ARG A 19 -22.85 -10.64 -8.81
C ARG A 19 -22.36 -9.22 -8.59
N LEU A 20 -22.71 -8.62 -7.44
CA LEU A 20 -22.15 -7.38 -6.94
C LEU A 20 -21.07 -7.66 -5.89
N PRO A 21 -20.12 -6.75 -5.66
CA PRO A 21 -19.17 -6.89 -4.55
C PRO A 21 -19.90 -6.72 -3.22
N ASP A 22 -19.42 -7.42 -2.19
CA ASP A 22 -19.94 -7.32 -0.83
C ASP A 22 -19.57 -5.99 -0.17
N PHE A 23 -18.43 -5.41 -0.59
CA PHE A 23 -17.94 -4.07 -0.22
C PHE A 23 -16.92 -3.58 -1.25
N VAL A 24 -16.59 -2.30 -1.19
CA VAL A 24 -15.56 -1.68 -2.04
C VAL A 24 -14.54 -0.96 -1.19
N VAL A 25 -13.26 -1.33 -1.34
CA VAL A 25 -12.14 -0.56 -0.80
C VAL A 25 -11.78 0.55 -1.79
N VAL A 26 -11.77 1.80 -1.31
CA VAL A 26 -11.35 2.97 -2.06
C VAL A 26 -9.95 3.36 -1.59
N GLU A 27 -8.97 3.12 -2.44
CA GLU A 27 -7.58 3.43 -2.15
C GLU A 27 -7.22 4.84 -2.60
N GLY A 28 -6.68 5.61 -1.67
CA GLY A 28 -6.22 6.97 -1.91
C GLY A 28 -4.74 7.09 -2.28
N PRO A 29 -4.32 8.30 -2.66
CA PRO A 29 -2.96 8.56 -3.16
C PRO A 29 -1.86 8.38 -2.11
N LEU A 30 -2.19 8.37 -0.81
CA LEU A 30 -1.23 8.18 0.29
C LEU A 30 -1.03 6.72 0.69
N ALA A 31 -1.66 5.79 -0.02
CA ALA A 31 -1.49 4.36 0.19
C ALA A 31 -0.04 3.91 -0.07
N GLY A 32 0.30 2.73 0.43
CA GLY A 32 1.61 2.10 0.25
C GLY A 32 1.63 1.09 -0.89
N VAL A 33 2.81 0.52 -1.14
CA VAL A 33 3.03 -0.49 -2.17
C VAL A 33 2.74 0.07 -3.57
N HIS A 34 2.03 -0.66 -4.43
CA HIS A 34 1.63 -0.18 -5.74
C HIS A 34 0.47 0.81 -5.64
N LEU A 35 0.57 1.92 -6.35
CA LEU A 35 -0.46 2.93 -6.38
C LEU A 35 -1.45 2.69 -7.52
N GLY A 36 -2.72 2.90 -7.26
CA GLY A 36 -3.76 2.99 -8.28
C GLY A 36 -3.75 4.32 -9.05
N PHE A 37 -2.66 5.06 -8.99
CA PHE A 37 -2.41 6.39 -9.58
C PHE A 37 -1.12 6.38 -10.38
N GLY A 38 -0.94 7.35 -11.26
CA GLY A 38 0.33 7.62 -11.94
C GLY A 38 1.33 8.37 -11.05
N MET A 39 2.41 8.87 -11.64
CA MET A 39 3.39 9.71 -10.94
C MET A 39 2.81 11.05 -10.49
N ASP A 40 1.63 11.40 -10.97
CA ASP A 40 0.83 12.57 -10.59
C ASP A 40 -0.04 12.33 -9.33
N TRP A 41 0.20 11.26 -8.59
CA TRP A 41 -0.57 10.82 -7.42
C TRP A 41 -0.86 11.93 -6.40
N ALA A 42 0.04 12.90 -6.25
CA ALA A 42 -0.10 14.00 -5.29
C ALA A 42 -1.22 15.01 -5.64
N GLN A 43 -1.79 14.94 -6.85
CA GLN A 43 -2.91 15.78 -7.27
C GLN A 43 -4.27 15.26 -6.79
N TYR A 44 -4.31 14.05 -6.23
CA TYR A 44 -5.54 13.40 -5.79
C TYR A 44 -5.70 13.47 -4.27
N ASP A 45 -6.94 13.36 -3.82
CA ASP A 45 -7.31 13.38 -2.40
C ASP A 45 -8.30 12.24 -2.08
N LEU A 46 -8.04 11.50 -1.02
CA LEU A 46 -8.88 10.35 -0.63
C LEU A 46 -10.29 10.77 -0.27
N ALA A 47 -10.47 11.87 0.47
CA ALA A 47 -11.80 12.30 0.91
C ALA A 47 -12.70 12.64 -0.28
N THR A 48 -12.14 13.34 -1.27
CA THR A 48 -12.84 13.67 -2.53
C THR A 48 -13.23 12.39 -3.29
N ILE A 49 -12.29 11.44 -3.46
CA ILE A 49 -12.57 10.20 -4.18
C ILE A 49 -13.66 9.38 -3.47
N VAL A 50 -13.62 9.30 -2.13
CA VAL A 50 -14.63 8.60 -1.33
C VAL A 50 -16.00 9.25 -1.48
N ALA A 51 -16.08 10.57 -1.39
CA ALA A 51 -17.33 11.31 -1.56
C ALA A 51 -17.95 11.07 -2.95
N ASP A 52 -17.12 11.10 -4.01
CA ASP A 52 -17.55 10.83 -5.37
C ASP A 52 -18.06 9.39 -5.55
N VAL A 53 -17.38 8.42 -4.93
CA VAL A 53 -17.79 7.00 -4.96
C VAL A 53 -19.11 6.80 -4.23
N LEU A 54 -19.27 7.38 -3.04
CA LEU A 54 -20.52 7.31 -2.27
C LEU A 54 -21.68 7.94 -3.03
N GLN A 55 -21.45 9.12 -3.63
CA GLN A 55 -22.47 9.79 -4.44
C GLN A 55 -22.84 8.98 -5.69
N TYR A 56 -21.86 8.37 -6.36
CA TYR A 56 -22.12 7.50 -7.50
C TYR A 56 -22.97 6.29 -7.09
N LEU A 57 -22.62 5.57 -6.03
CA LEU A 57 -23.39 4.42 -5.55
C LEU A 57 -24.82 4.80 -5.17
N LYS A 58 -25.00 5.95 -4.54
CA LYS A 58 -26.33 6.49 -4.20
C LYS A 58 -27.16 6.78 -5.46
N ASN A 59 -26.59 7.39 -6.47
CA ASN A 59 -27.27 7.71 -7.74
C ASN A 59 -27.70 6.44 -8.48
N GLU A 60 -26.85 5.40 -8.45
CA GLU A 60 -27.15 4.08 -9.05
C GLU A 60 -28.03 3.19 -8.16
N GLN A 61 -28.46 3.67 -7.00
CA GLN A 61 -29.24 2.91 -6.00
C GLN A 61 -28.57 1.59 -5.56
N LEU A 62 -27.22 1.59 -5.51
CA LEU A 62 -26.41 0.45 -5.10
C LEU A 62 -26.04 0.58 -3.61
N ASN A 63 -26.47 -0.39 -2.81
CA ASN A 63 -26.12 -0.45 -1.38
C ASN A 63 -24.85 -1.29 -1.18
N ILE A 64 -23.70 -0.73 -1.54
CA ILE A 64 -22.40 -1.38 -1.40
C ILE A 64 -21.58 -0.61 -0.36
N PRO A 65 -21.17 -1.25 0.76
CA PRO A 65 -20.33 -0.60 1.77
C PRO A 65 -19.01 -0.10 1.19
N VAL A 66 -18.62 1.13 1.54
CA VAL A 66 -17.37 1.77 1.10
C VAL A 66 -16.38 1.81 2.25
N ILE A 67 -15.14 1.39 1.99
CA ILE A 67 -14.04 1.31 2.95
C ILE A 67 -12.86 2.14 2.43
N PRO A 68 -12.65 3.37 2.91
CA PRO A 68 -11.46 4.16 2.58
C PRO A 68 -10.16 3.52 3.07
N ALA A 69 -9.09 3.67 2.26
CA ALA A 69 -7.75 3.17 2.55
C ALA A 69 -6.67 4.15 2.10
N GLY A 70 -5.57 4.24 2.85
CA GLY A 70 -4.41 5.06 2.50
C GLY A 70 -4.42 6.45 3.13
N GLY A 71 -3.42 6.71 3.99
CA GLY A 71 -3.29 7.99 4.70
C GLY A 71 -4.09 8.08 6.01
N ILE A 72 -4.70 7.01 6.47
CA ILE A 72 -5.41 6.94 7.76
C ILE A 72 -4.42 6.43 8.80
N PHE A 73 -3.96 7.30 9.69
CA PHE A 73 -2.90 6.99 10.66
C PHE A 73 -3.37 6.93 12.10
N THR A 74 -4.45 7.64 12.45
CA THR A 74 -5.07 7.68 13.78
C THR A 74 -6.56 7.38 13.69
N GLY A 75 -7.20 7.13 14.84
CA GLY A 75 -8.65 6.99 14.92
C GLY A 75 -9.37 8.26 14.48
N SER A 76 -8.82 9.44 14.77
CA SER A 76 -9.44 10.70 14.34
C SER A 76 -9.40 10.90 12.82
N ASP A 77 -8.37 10.39 12.13
CA ASP A 77 -8.37 10.38 10.65
C ASP A 77 -9.50 9.50 10.11
N ALA A 78 -9.86 8.43 10.84
CA ALA A 78 -10.96 7.53 10.46
C ALA A 78 -12.34 8.16 10.69
N THR A 79 -12.51 8.95 11.77
CA THR A 79 -13.79 9.51 12.21
C THR A 79 -14.46 10.29 11.09
N GLY A 80 -13.73 11.17 10.40
CA GLY A 80 -14.27 11.98 9.32
C GLY A 80 -14.83 11.14 8.16
N PHE A 81 -14.23 10.00 7.83
CA PHE A 81 -14.77 9.12 6.80
C PHE A 81 -16.03 8.40 7.27
N LEU A 82 -16.05 7.92 8.51
CA LEU A 82 -17.21 7.21 9.08
C LEU A 82 -18.43 8.12 9.20
N GLU A 83 -18.24 9.36 9.66
CA GLU A 83 -19.29 10.36 9.75
C GLU A 83 -19.87 10.77 8.39
N ASN A 84 -19.06 10.69 7.33
CA ASN A 84 -19.45 10.97 5.96
C ASN A 84 -19.95 9.74 5.18
N GLY A 85 -20.24 8.63 5.85
CA GLY A 85 -20.96 7.49 5.29
C GLY A 85 -20.10 6.31 4.86
N ALA A 86 -18.80 6.30 5.16
CA ALA A 86 -18.00 5.09 5.01
C ALA A 86 -18.41 4.03 6.04
N ALA A 87 -18.42 2.76 5.63
CA ALA A 87 -18.82 1.65 6.51
C ALA A 87 -17.71 1.23 7.49
N ALA A 88 -16.44 1.41 7.09
CA ALA A 88 -15.25 1.10 7.87
C ALA A 88 -14.06 1.85 7.25
N VAL A 89 -12.85 1.65 7.80
CA VAL A 89 -11.59 2.10 7.20
C VAL A 89 -10.59 0.94 7.13
N GLN A 90 -9.71 0.97 6.12
CA GLN A 90 -8.60 0.02 6.02
C GLN A 90 -7.31 0.74 6.37
N VAL A 91 -6.54 0.16 7.29
CA VAL A 91 -5.27 0.71 7.79
C VAL A 91 -4.18 -0.35 7.73
N ALA A 92 -2.93 0.06 7.51
CA ALA A 92 -1.80 -0.85 7.40
C ALA A 92 -0.53 -0.34 8.09
N THR A 93 -0.14 0.93 7.89
CA THR A 93 1.18 1.48 8.22
C THR A 93 1.66 1.13 9.63
N ARG A 94 0.84 1.31 10.66
CA ARG A 94 1.21 1.02 12.04
C ARG A 94 1.30 -0.49 12.32
N PHE A 95 0.52 -1.32 11.61
CA PHE A 95 0.57 -2.77 11.73
C PHE A 95 1.79 -3.38 11.01
N THR A 96 2.36 -2.69 10.02
CA THR A 96 3.56 -3.15 9.30
C THR A 96 4.76 -3.34 10.25
N VAL A 97 4.83 -2.57 11.34
CA VAL A 97 5.89 -2.64 12.34
C VAL A 97 5.40 -3.20 13.68
N ALA A 98 4.24 -3.84 13.72
CA ALA A 98 3.78 -4.52 14.92
C ALA A 98 4.59 -5.80 15.16
N ARG A 99 4.68 -6.24 16.40
CA ARG A 99 5.43 -7.44 16.82
C ARG A 99 5.01 -8.69 16.05
N GLU A 100 3.75 -8.78 15.71
CA GLU A 100 3.13 -9.93 15.05
C GLU A 100 3.23 -9.90 13.52
N CYS A 101 3.81 -8.85 12.92
CA CYS A 101 3.84 -8.69 11.46
C CYS A 101 4.82 -9.63 10.73
N GLY A 102 5.77 -10.23 11.46
CA GLY A 102 6.75 -11.17 10.91
C GLY A 102 7.92 -10.53 10.16
N LEU A 103 8.04 -9.19 10.11
CA LEU A 103 9.25 -8.54 9.61
C LEU A 103 10.41 -8.75 10.58
N PRO A 104 11.66 -8.94 10.10
CA PRO A 104 12.85 -8.92 10.93
C PRO A 104 12.96 -7.62 11.73
N ALA A 105 13.49 -7.71 12.95
CA ALA A 105 13.55 -6.56 13.86
C ALA A 105 14.37 -5.38 13.31
N ASP A 106 15.46 -5.65 12.63
CA ASP A 106 16.29 -4.65 11.96
C ASP A 106 15.52 -3.94 10.84
N VAL A 107 14.74 -4.69 10.05
CA VAL A 107 13.89 -4.12 9.01
C VAL A 107 12.80 -3.22 9.62
N GLN A 108 12.16 -3.63 10.73
CA GLN A 108 11.20 -2.78 11.43
C GLN A 108 11.82 -1.43 11.85
N GLN A 109 13.08 -1.42 12.30
CA GLN A 109 13.78 -0.19 12.69
C GLN A 109 13.99 0.76 11.51
N HIS A 110 14.19 0.27 10.29
CA HIS A 110 14.25 1.12 9.10
C HIS A 110 12.94 1.88 8.85
N TYR A 111 11.79 1.25 9.13
CA TYR A 111 10.49 1.92 9.03
C TYR A 111 10.32 3.01 10.09
N PHE A 112 10.75 2.77 11.35
CA PHE A 112 10.67 3.76 12.42
C PHE A 112 11.60 4.95 12.19
N THR A 113 12.78 4.73 11.62
CA THR A 113 13.78 5.80 11.41
C THR A 113 13.51 6.64 10.17
N ALA A 114 12.66 6.18 9.27
CA ALA A 114 12.34 6.91 8.04
C ALA A 114 11.77 8.31 8.33
N ASN A 115 12.26 9.31 7.58
CA ASN A 115 11.72 10.65 7.56
C ASN A 115 10.81 10.83 6.34
N LYS A 116 10.11 11.96 6.28
CA LYS A 116 9.20 12.27 5.17
C LYS A 116 9.91 12.24 3.81
N ASP A 117 11.13 12.77 3.76
CA ASP A 117 11.93 12.86 2.55
C ASP A 117 12.59 11.53 2.15
N ASP A 118 12.57 10.53 3.05
CA ASP A 118 13.05 9.17 2.77
C ASP A 118 12.00 8.31 2.06
N ILE A 119 10.78 8.83 1.88
CA ILE A 119 9.68 8.12 1.21
C ILE A 119 9.55 8.64 -0.22
N GLU A 120 9.60 7.74 -1.18
CA GLU A 120 9.47 8.06 -2.60
C GLU A 120 8.43 7.19 -3.29
N VAL A 121 7.94 7.68 -4.43
CA VAL A 121 7.21 6.89 -5.41
C VAL A 121 8.10 6.71 -6.62
N ASN A 122 8.32 5.47 -7.05
CA ASN A 122 9.17 5.13 -8.18
C ASN A 122 8.50 4.13 -9.12
N GLU A 123 9.14 3.85 -10.24
CA GLU A 123 8.63 2.96 -11.27
C GLU A 123 9.48 1.69 -11.45
N ILE A 124 10.21 1.25 -10.41
CA ILE A 124 11.06 0.05 -10.48
C ILE A 124 10.27 -1.25 -10.51
N SER A 125 8.98 -1.21 -10.18
CA SER A 125 8.12 -2.39 -10.21
C SER A 125 7.92 -2.92 -11.64
N PRO A 126 8.06 -4.23 -11.86
CA PRO A 126 7.80 -4.85 -13.17
C PRO A 126 6.30 -4.90 -13.51
N THR A 127 5.42 -4.58 -12.57
CA THR A 127 3.97 -4.57 -12.81
C THR A 127 3.52 -3.39 -13.68
N GLY A 128 4.35 -2.36 -13.84
CA GLY A 128 4.03 -1.14 -14.54
C GLY A 128 3.28 -0.10 -13.69
N TYR A 129 2.97 -0.42 -12.44
CA TYR A 129 2.38 0.55 -11.49
C TYR A 129 3.48 1.24 -10.69
N PRO A 130 3.38 2.56 -10.44
CA PRO A 130 4.24 3.24 -9.49
C PRO A 130 4.13 2.61 -8.11
N MET A 131 5.25 2.57 -7.38
CA MET A 131 5.34 1.92 -6.09
C MET A 131 5.95 2.87 -5.05
N ARG A 132 5.32 2.98 -3.87
CA ARG A 132 5.85 3.78 -2.77
C ARG A 132 6.69 2.93 -1.85
N MET A 133 7.90 3.41 -1.54
CA MET A 133 8.87 2.72 -0.70
C MET A 133 9.79 3.70 0.04
N ILE A 134 10.54 3.15 0.99
CA ILE A 134 11.67 3.83 1.63
C ILE A 134 12.86 3.83 0.66
N LYS A 135 13.46 5.00 0.40
CA LYS A 135 14.57 5.19 -0.54
C LYS A 135 15.80 4.32 -0.27
N SER A 136 16.06 4.04 1.00
CA SER A 136 17.19 3.19 1.42
C SER A 136 16.90 1.69 1.33
N SER A 137 15.76 1.28 0.76
CA SER A 137 15.46 -0.13 0.52
C SER A 137 16.53 -0.76 -0.37
N PRO A 138 17.10 -1.92 0.02
CA PRO A 138 18.09 -2.61 -0.79
C PRO A 138 17.61 -2.99 -2.19
N ALA A 139 16.29 -3.06 -2.40
CA ALA A 139 15.70 -3.31 -3.72
C ALA A 139 15.93 -2.19 -4.73
N ILE A 140 16.34 -1.00 -4.28
CA ILE A 140 16.55 0.16 -5.15
C ILE A 140 18.00 0.16 -5.64
N GLY A 141 18.19 -0.01 -6.95
CA GLY A 141 19.50 0.10 -7.58
C GLY A 141 20.40 -1.15 -7.49
N ASP A 142 19.89 -2.27 -6.99
CA ASP A 142 20.67 -3.51 -6.83
C ASP A 142 20.95 -4.27 -8.14
N GLY A 143 20.24 -3.93 -9.21
CA GLY A 143 20.42 -4.54 -10.52
C GLY A 143 19.83 -5.95 -10.69
N ILE A 144 19.16 -6.50 -9.68
CA ILE A 144 18.48 -7.81 -9.80
C ILE A 144 17.22 -7.66 -10.64
N ARG A 145 17.28 -8.15 -11.87
CA ARG A 145 16.18 -8.03 -12.83
C ARG A 145 15.15 -9.13 -12.67
N PRO A 146 13.91 -8.90 -13.10
CA PRO A 146 12.88 -9.95 -13.15
C PRO A 146 13.37 -11.16 -13.95
N ASN A 147 13.28 -12.34 -13.36
CA ASN A 147 13.57 -13.61 -14.01
C ASN A 147 12.62 -14.71 -13.52
N CYS A 148 12.52 -15.80 -14.28
CA CYS A 148 11.62 -16.91 -13.95
C CYS A 148 12.18 -17.86 -12.88
N GLU A 149 13.42 -17.70 -12.49
CA GLU A 149 14.07 -18.48 -11.41
C GLU A 149 13.76 -17.88 -10.04
N ALA A 150 13.13 -16.70 -10.00
CA ALA A 150 12.68 -16.08 -8.78
C ALA A 150 11.64 -16.97 -8.06
N TYR A 151 11.44 -16.73 -6.81
CA TYR A 151 10.73 -17.58 -5.85
C TYR A 151 9.22 -17.73 -6.07
N GLY A 152 8.70 -17.33 -7.20
CA GLY A 152 7.38 -17.71 -7.65
C GLY A 152 6.22 -16.86 -7.15
N TYR A 153 6.44 -15.73 -6.53
CA TYR A 153 5.36 -14.87 -6.01
C TYR A 153 4.53 -14.19 -7.11
N LEU A 154 5.12 -13.95 -8.28
CA LEU A 154 4.46 -13.31 -9.42
C LEU A 154 4.36 -14.29 -10.61
N LEU A 155 3.87 -15.50 -10.36
CA LEU A 155 3.68 -16.50 -11.41
C LEU A 155 2.34 -16.33 -12.13
N ASP A 156 2.36 -16.58 -13.44
CA ASP A 156 1.14 -16.78 -14.22
C ASP A 156 0.59 -18.22 -14.02
N ALA A 157 -0.52 -18.53 -14.69
CA ALA A 157 -1.16 -19.85 -14.63
C ALA A 157 -0.25 -21.00 -15.11
N ASN A 158 0.85 -20.70 -15.80
CA ASN A 158 1.82 -21.68 -16.30
C ASN A 158 3.08 -21.78 -15.44
N GLY A 159 3.09 -21.13 -14.27
CA GLY A 159 4.23 -21.12 -13.36
C GLY A 159 5.41 -20.26 -13.84
N LYS A 160 5.17 -19.28 -14.74
CA LYS A 160 6.17 -18.36 -15.24
C LYS A 160 5.98 -16.96 -14.65
N CYS A 161 7.06 -16.18 -14.59
CA CYS A 161 6.98 -14.79 -14.16
C CYS A 161 5.97 -14.02 -15.02
N ALA A 162 4.91 -13.52 -14.38
CA ALA A 162 3.81 -12.84 -15.07
C ALA A 162 4.29 -11.60 -15.84
N TYR A 163 5.28 -10.87 -15.31
CA TYR A 163 5.88 -9.73 -16.00
C TYR A 163 6.62 -10.15 -17.27
N VAL A 164 7.47 -11.18 -17.20
CA VAL A 164 8.20 -11.68 -18.39
C VAL A 164 7.23 -12.20 -19.44
N THR A 165 6.17 -12.87 -19.00
CA THR A 165 5.10 -13.35 -19.90
C THR A 165 4.40 -12.19 -20.61
N ALA A 166 4.02 -11.14 -19.86
CA ALA A 166 3.40 -9.94 -20.43
C ALA A 166 4.35 -9.19 -21.38
N TYR A 167 5.61 -9.02 -20.97
CA TYR A 167 6.65 -8.41 -21.79
C TYR A 167 6.86 -9.13 -23.12
N ASN A 168 7.00 -10.45 -23.08
CA ASN A 168 7.20 -11.24 -24.28
C ASN A 168 5.99 -11.17 -25.23
N ARG A 169 4.77 -11.14 -24.69
CA ARG A 169 3.54 -10.97 -25.47
C ARG A 169 3.53 -9.61 -26.18
N GLU A 170 3.89 -8.55 -25.49
CA GLU A 170 3.93 -7.19 -26.04
C GLU A 170 4.98 -7.07 -27.14
N VAL A 171 6.17 -7.63 -26.94
CA VAL A 171 7.24 -7.66 -27.95
C VAL A 171 6.80 -8.42 -29.21
N LEU A 172 6.05 -9.52 -29.05
CA LEU A 172 5.53 -10.30 -30.20
C LEU A 172 4.40 -9.57 -30.93
N ALA A 173 3.52 -8.86 -30.19
CA ALA A 173 2.41 -8.12 -30.77
C ALA A 173 2.86 -6.85 -31.51
N HIS A 174 3.94 -6.24 -31.04
CA HIS A 174 4.46 -4.96 -31.54
C HIS A 174 5.97 -5.01 -31.79
N PRO A 175 6.44 -5.80 -32.79
CA PRO A 175 7.86 -5.96 -33.07
C PRO A 175 8.57 -4.64 -33.41
N GLU A 176 7.85 -3.70 -34.00
CA GLU A 176 8.33 -2.37 -34.40
C GLU A 176 8.26 -1.34 -33.25
N ALA A 177 7.55 -1.64 -32.15
CA ALA A 177 7.43 -0.75 -31.03
C ALA A 177 8.75 -0.66 -30.24
N ARG A 178 8.99 0.51 -29.63
CA ARG A 178 10.10 0.68 -28.69
C ARG A 178 9.96 -0.38 -27.59
N LYS A 179 10.91 -1.31 -27.51
CA LYS A 179 10.92 -2.37 -26.50
C LYS A 179 10.90 -1.75 -25.10
N ILE A 180 9.93 -2.17 -24.30
CA ILE A 180 9.94 -1.80 -22.88
C ILE A 180 11.20 -2.38 -22.25
N SER A 181 12.08 -1.51 -21.77
CA SER A 181 13.32 -1.95 -21.15
C SER A 181 13.03 -2.61 -19.80
N VAL A 182 13.54 -3.81 -19.57
CA VAL A 182 13.57 -4.43 -18.24
C VAL A 182 14.76 -3.98 -17.40
N LYS A 183 15.65 -3.12 -17.98
CA LYS A 183 16.89 -2.71 -17.33
C LYS A 183 16.67 -1.96 -16.02
N ASP A 184 15.58 -1.19 -15.94
CA ASP A 184 15.27 -0.33 -14.82
C ASP A 184 14.21 -0.94 -13.88
N LYS A 185 13.87 -2.22 -14.08
CA LYS A 185 12.90 -2.93 -13.24
C LYS A 185 13.62 -3.92 -12.32
N THR A 186 13.13 -4.03 -11.09
CA THR A 186 13.68 -4.97 -10.11
C THR A 186 12.82 -6.23 -9.96
N CYS A 187 13.43 -7.33 -9.57
CA CYS A 187 12.72 -8.58 -9.28
C CYS A 187 12.07 -8.50 -7.89
N LEU A 188 10.74 -8.25 -7.81
CA LEU A 188 10.02 -8.15 -6.54
C LEU A 188 10.06 -9.46 -5.73
N CYS A 189 9.94 -10.61 -6.36
CA CYS A 189 9.94 -11.91 -5.68
C CYS A 189 11.23 -12.14 -4.88
N THR A 190 12.39 -11.80 -5.46
CA THR A 190 13.69 -11.92 -4.78
C THR A 190 13.75 -11.04 -3.54
N HIS A 191 13.38 -9.77 -3.69
CA HIS A 191 13.43 -8.80 -2.59
C HIS A 191 12.38 -9.06 -1.50
N MET A 192 11.18 -9.51 -1.87
CA MET A 192 10.17 -9.91 -0.88
C MET A 192 10.67 -11.07 -0.02
N ARG A 193 11.30 -12.07 -0.63
CA ARG A 193 11.86 -13.21 0.13
C ARG A 193 12.95 -12.79 1.10
N ASN A 194 13.79 -11.84 0.72
CA ASN A 194 14.94 -11.38 1.51
C ASN A 194 14.57 -10.26 2.49
N PHE A 195 13.31 -9.83 2.54
CA PHE A 195 12.85 -8.66 3.30
C PHE A 195 13.55 -7.34 2.87
N ASP A 196 14.01 -7.26 1.64
CA ASP A 196 14.72 -6.10 1.07
C ASP A 196 13.76 -5.08 0.42
N LEU A 197 12.50 -5.46 0.18
CA LEU A 197 11.50 -4.62 -0.47
C LEU A 197 10.72 -3.82 0.59
N TRP A 198 11.20 -2.63 0.92
CA TRP A 198 10.62 -1.81 1.99
C TRP A 198 9.53 -0.88 1.46
N THR A 199 8.43 -1.48 1.02
CA THR A 199 7.24 -0.73 0.59
C THR A 199 6.50 -0.15 1.78
N CYS A 200 5.96 1.07 1.66
CA CYS A 200 5.37 1.78 2.78
C CYS A 200 4.26 2.74 2.35
N GLY A 201 3.42 3.16 3.30
CA GLY A 201 2.48 4.28 3.12
C GLY A 201 3.18 5.63 3.26
N GLN A 202 2.55 6.69 2.75
CA GLN A 202 3.11 8.05 2.83
C GLN A 202 3.35 8.51 4.28
N LEU A 203 2.55 8.04 5.24
CA LEU A 203 2.64 8.46 6.63
C LEU A 203 3.58 7.59 7.49
N THR A 204 4.37 6.74 6.88
CA THR A 204 5.36 5.89 7.58
C THR A 204 6.33 6.70 8.44
N TYR A 205 6.71 7.91 8.01
CA TYR A 205 7.58 8.79 8.79
C TYR A 205 7.04 9.19 10.17
N ARG A 206 5.72 8.98 10.42
CA ARG A 206 5.08 9.23 11.73
C ARG A 206 5.17 8.04 12.68
N LEU A 207 5.68 6.89 12.26
CA LEU A 207 5.76 5.71 13.13
C LEU A 207 6.54 5.97 14.40
N LYS A 208 7.62 6.75 14.33
CA LYS A 208 8.40 7.17 15.50
C LYS A 208 7.62 7.99 16.55
N ASP A 209 6.49 8.60 16.13
CA ASP A 209 5.63 9.38 17.03
C ASP A 209 4.69 8.46 17.85
N THR A 210 4.63 7.17 17.54
CA THR A 210 3.72 6.18 18.16
C THR A 210 4.37 5.39 19.29
N THR A 211 5.68 5.55 19.53
CA THR A 211 6.43 4.71 20.44
C THR A 211 7.61 5.46 21.07
N HIS A 212 8.33 4.80 21.97
CA HIS A 212 9.52 5.35 22.63
C HIS A 212 10.81 4.91 21.91
N ARG A 213 11.79 5.81 21.91
CA ARG A 213 13.15 5.47 21.54
C ARG A 213 13.86 4.89 22.76
N LEU A 214 14.49 3.73 22.60
CA LEU A 214 15.20 3.01 23.66
C LEU A 214 16.63 3.54 23.84
N ALA A 215 17.30 3.13 24.90
CA ALA A 215 18.65 3.57 25.24
C ALA A 215 19.71 3.18 24.20
N ASP A 216 19.51 2.06 23.50
CA ASP A 216 20.35 1.58 22.39
C ASP A 216 20.10 2.33 21.06
N GLY A 217 19.15 3.27 21.07
CA GLY A 217 18.77 4.06 19.90
C GLY A 217 17.72 3.44 19.00
N SER A 218 17.31 2.21 19.25
CA SER A 218 16.18 1.55 18.55
C SER A 218 14.84 2.11 19.03
N TYR A 219 13.75 1.69 18.37
CA TYR A 219 12.39 2.03 18.76
C TYR A 219 11.68 0.82 19.36
N GLN A 220 10.91 1.01 20.43
CA GLN A 220 10.09 -0.01 21.05
C GLN A 220 9.02 -0.49 20.07
N VAL A 221 8.99 -1.79 19.81
CA VAL A 221 8.01 -2.43 18.91
C VAL A 221 6.71 -2.71 19.65
N LEU A 222 5.59 -2.25 19.12
CA LEU A 222 4.27 -2.39 19.70
C LEU A 222 3.61 -3.72 19.30
N SER A 223 2.65 -4.18 20.11
CA SER A 223 1.76 -5.26 19.69
C SER A 223 0.66 -4.74 18.74
N ALA A 224 0.16 -5.60 17.88
CA ALA A 224 -1.00 -5.30 17.04
C ALA A 224 -2.24 -4.93 17.88
N GLU A 225 -2.40 -5.54 19.07
CA GLU A 225 -3.45 -5.21 20.02
C GLU A 225 -3.39 -3.76 20.48
N HIS A 226 -2.18 -3.27 20.85
CA HIS A 226 -2.00 -1.87 21.22
C HIS A 226 -2.39 -0.93 20.08
N VAL A 227 -1.90 -1.21 18.87
CA VAL A 227 -2.22 -0.42 17.68
C VAL A 227 -3.73 -0.40 17.41
N PHE A 228 -4.38 -1.55 17.50
CA PHE A 228 -5.83 -1.66 17.29
C PHE A 228 -6.63 -0.85 18.32
N LYS A 229 -6.27 -0.97 19.61
CA LYS A 229 -6.91 -0.20 20.69
C LYS A 229 -6.73 1.29 20.50
N ASP A 230 -5.54 1.73 20.10
CA ASP A 230 -5.27 3.14 19.86
C ASP A 230 -6.13 3.69 18.71
N TYR A 231 -6.30 2.96 17.60
CA TYR A 231 -7.22 3.36 16.55
C TYR A 231 -8.65 3.57 17.03
N GLN A 232 -9.14 2.74 17.95
CA GLN A 232 -10.50 2.83 18.48
C GLN A 232 -10.71 4.06 19.37
N PHE A 233 -9.68 4.51 20.09
CA PHE A 233 -9.77 5.56 21.11
C PHE A 233 -9.10 6.87 20.72
N SER A 234 -8.36 6.93 19.63
CA SER A 234 -7.70 8.15 19.13
C SER A 234 -8.67 9.08 18.40
N THR A 235 -9.70 9.54 19.07
CA THR A 235 -10.74 10.40 18.45
C THR A 235 -10.34 11.89 18.40
N ASP A 236 -9.26 12.29 19.09
CA ASP A 236 -8.81 13.67 19.26
C ASP A 236 -7.39 13.95 18.73
N ASN A 237 -6.91 13.16 17.78
CA ASN A 237 -5.54 13.15 17.23
C ASN A 237 -4.43 12.74 18.21
N LYS A 238 -4.77 12.34 19.42
CA LYS A 238 -3.79 11.80 20.36
C LYS A 238 -3.43 10.36 20.00
N ILE A 239 -2.15 10.06 20.13
CA ILE A 239 -1.62 8.70 19.99
C ILE A 239 -1.31 8.20 21.41
N ALA A 240 -1.87 7.03 21.75
CA ALA A 240 -1.55 6.39 23.02
C ALA A 240 -0.13 5.79 22.93
N LEU A 241 0.83 6.39 23.65
CA LEU A 241 2.15 5.81 23.77
C LEU A 241 2.11 4.56 24.66
N PRO A 242 2.94 3.55 24.38
CA PRO A 242 3.06 2.37 25.23
C PRO A 242 3.69 2.75 26.59
N ALA A 243 3.56 1.88 27.58
CA ALA A 243 4.38 1.98 28.76
C ALA A 243 5.87 1.88 28.36
N PRO A 244 6.76 2.73 28.92
CA PRO A 244 8.19 2.61 28.68
C PRO A 244 8.67 1.20 29.06
N GLN A 245 9.48 0.57 28.22
CA GLN A 245 10.16 -0.65 28.61
C GLN A 245 11.28 -0.29 29.58
N GLU A 246 11.26 -0.91 30.73
CA GLU A 246 12.39 -0.83 31.66
C GLU A 246 13.62 -1.46 30.98
N ALA A 247 14.78 -0.81 31.13
CA ALA A 247 16.04 -1.20 30.49
C ALA A 247 16.62 -2.49 31.11
#